data_3dfa8599e1c30c51cd4e0ff78d26863c
#
_entry.id   3dfa8599e1c30c51cd4e0ff78d26863c
#
_cell.length_a   1.000
_cell.length_b   1.000
_cell.length_c   1.000
_cell.angle_alpha   90.00
_cell.angle_beta   90.00
_cell.angle_gamma   90.00
#
_symmetry.space_group_name_H-M   'P 1'
#
loop_
_entity.id
_entity.type
_entity.pdbx_description
1 polymer ?
#
loop_
_entity_poly.entity_id
_entity_poly.type
_entity_poly.pdbx_seq_one_letter_code
_entity_poly.pdbx_strand_id
1 'polypeptide(L)'
;MKLIKNAKIITDSQVLEHNVILFDTKIHAILPEAQVNEADYEVIDANGAYLSPGFIDIHKHGAFNYDFMDADNQAAIAMLARLPETGVTSLYPTTMSMSFADIRKAMETIRDLMQLKYTGTQVLGCHMEGPFISPDWGGAQPREYIVPADYSLVAGLEDTIKLVTVAPEEPGNMAFISKCVQAGMRVSIGHTLAHYEGAMAAFACGATSVTHTFCAMHQLQHREPGVVCAASESPNVYCELIVDNLHIHPATQRALFKLKGIDRMILVTDSMRFAGMGYGVSSLAGQRVTI
;
A
#
# COMPACT_ATOMS: atom_id res chain seq x y z
N MET A 1 -9.51 -23.90 19.50
CA MET A 1 -8.62 -22.76 19.77
C MET A 1 -7.17 -23.25 19.68
N LYS A 2 -6.28 -22.42 19.14
CA LYS A 2 -4.85 -22.75 18.96
C LYS A 2 -4.01 -21.95 19.93
N LEU A 3 -2.83 -22.47 20.24
CA LEU A 3 -1.84 -21.85 21.10
C LEU A 3 -0.49 -21.82 20.40
N ILE A 4 0.15 -20.64 20.32
CA ILE A 4 1.54 -20.51 19.90
C ILE A 4 2.40 -20.33 21.13
N LYS A 5 3.44 -21.18 21.30
CA LYS A 5 4.43 -21.11 22.37
C LYS A 5 5.85 -20.95 21.86
N ASN A 6 6.78 -20.69 22.76
CA ASN A 6 8.21 -20.53 22.46
C ASN A 6 8.49 -19.47 21.38
N ALA A 7 7.66 -18.43 21.31
CA ALA A 7 7.86 -17.31 20.40
C ALA A 7 8.46 -16.10 21.12
N LYS A 8 9.25 -15.32 20.39
CA LYS A 8 9.60 -13.94 20.76
C LYS A 8 8.54 -13.01 20.16
N ILE A 9 7.54 -12.66 20.96
CA ILE A 9 6.35 -11.95 20.48
C ILE A 9 6.66 -10.45 20.40
N ILE A 10 6.63 -9.90 19.19
CA ILE A 10 6.81 -8.47 18.94
C ILE A 10 5.48 -7.76 19.14
N THR A 11 5.47 -6.80 20.07
CA THR A 11 4.35 -5.87 20.28
C THR A 11 4.78 -4.45 19.87
N ASP A 12 3.89 -3.49 19.94
CA ASP A 12 4.15 -2.07 19.65
C ASP A 12 5.22 -1.43 20.56
N SER A 13 5.43 -1.99 21.76
CA SER A 13 6.32 -1.39 22.76
C SER A 13 7.48 -2.27 23.21
N GLN A 14 7.38 -3.59 23.03
CA GLN A 14 8.38 -4.53 23.54
C GLN A 14 8.35 -5.89 22.86
N VAL A 15 9.37 -6.70 23.10
CA VAL A 15 9.38 -8.13 22.76
C VAL A 15 9.08 -8.92 24.03
N LEU A 16 8.02 -9.73 23.98
CA LEU A 16 7.64 -10.61 25.08
C LEU A 16 8.27 -11.98 24.87
N GLU A 17 8.93 -12.51 25.91
CA GLU A 17 9.40 -13.89 26.00
C GLU A 17 8.64 -14.61 27.12
N HIS A 18 8.57 -15.95 27.07
CA HIS A 18 7.80 -16.77 28.03
C HIS A 18 6.30 -16.45 28.07
N ASN A 19 5.78 -16.00 26.94
CA ASN A 19 4.35 -15.75 26.75
C ASN A 19 3.83 -16.66 25.63
N VAL A 20 2.54 -16.97 25.68
CA VAL A 20 1.82 -17.71 24.64
C VAL A 20 0.73 -16.83 24.03
N ILE A 21 0.39 -17.11 22.76
CA ILE A 21 -0.76 -16.49 22.10
C ILE A 21 -1.86 -17.53 21.95
N LEU A 22 -3.04 -17.22 22.45
CA LEU A 22 -4.27 -17.96 22.21
C LEU A 22 -5.04 -17.31 21.05
N PHE A 23 -5.39 -18.10 20.05
CA PHE A 23 -6.07 -17.60 18.86
C PHE A 23 -6.95 -18.66 18.17
N ASP A 24 -7.84 -18.19 17.33
CA ASP A 24 -8.51 -18.96 16.30
C ASP A 24 -8.46 -18.15 14.97
N THR A 25 -9.52 -17.44 14.58
CA THR A 25 -9.54 -16.43 13.53
C THR A 25 -9.11 -15.05 14.04
N LYS A 26 -9.02 -14.90 15.36
CA LYS A 26 -8.59 -13.69 16.06
C LYS A 26 -7.66 -14.06 17.23
N ILE A 27 -6.82 -13.13 17.63
CA ILE A 27 -6.06 -13.23 18.87
C ILE A 27 -7.02 -12.99 20.03
N HIS A 28 -7.14 -13.97 20.93
CA HIS A 28 -7.97 -13.88 22.12
C HIS A 28 -7.20 -13.38 23.32
N ALA A 29 -5.95 -13.82 23.49
CA ALA A 29 -5.11 -13.42 24.60
C ALA A 29 -3.62 -13.62 24.32
N ILE A 30 -2.79 -12.82 24.98
CA ILE A 30 -1.36 -13.04 25.17
C ILE A 30 -1.17 -13.20 26.68
N LEU A 31 -0.71 -14.35 27.12
CA LEU A 31 -0.63 -14.73 28.53
C LEU A 31 0.76 -15.29 28.88
N PRO A 32 1.23 -15.14 30.12
CA PRO A 32 2.38 -15.89 30.61
C PRO A 32 2.18 -17.41 30.44
N GLU A 33 3.18 -18.11 29.92
CA GLU A 33 3.14 -19.55 29.68
C GLU A 33 2.70 -20.36 30.91
N ALA A 34 3.15 -19.96 32.09
CA ALA A 34 2.81 -20.62 33.36
C ALA A 34 1.30 -20.56 33.74
N GLN A 35 0.52 -19.72 33.07
CA GLN A 35 -0.93 -19.55 33.32
C GLN A 35 -1.80 -20.42 32.43
N VAL A 36 -1.20 -21.20 31.50
CA VAL A 36 -1.94 -21.92 30.46
C VAL A 36 -1.61 -23.41 30.51
N ASN A 37 -2.64 -24.26 30.49
CA ASN A 37 -2.48 -25.69 30.33
C ASN A 37 -2.48 -26.05 28.84
N GLU A 38 -1.34 -26.41 28.28
CA GLU A 38 -1.17 -26.75 26.87
C GLU A 38 -2.09 -27.86 26.38
N ALA A 39 -2.47 -28.79 27.26
CA ALA A 39 -3.31 -29.94 26.91
C ALA A 39 -4.71 -29.54 26.40
N ASP A 40 -5.13 -28.29 26.65
CA ASP A 40 -6.45 -27.78 26.28
C ASP A 40 -6.48 -27.18 24.85
N TYR A 41 -5.34 -27.17 24.14
CA TYR A 41 -5.18 -26.44 22.87
C TYR A 41 -4.45 -27.28 21.80
N GLU A 42 -4.68 -26.92 20.54
CA GLU A 42 -3.80 -27.30 19.43
C GLU A 42 -2.55 -26.44 19.49
N VAL A 43 -1.40 -27.04 19.83
CA VAL A 43 -0.16 -26.32 20.11
C VAL A 43 0.69 -26.18 18.86
N ILE A 44 1.15 -24.96 18.61
CA ILE A 44 2.16 -24.61 17.60
C ILE A 44 3.40 -24.14 18.34
N ASP A 45 4.51 -24.86 18.18
CA ASP A 45 5.80 -24.46 18.74
C ASP A 45 6.55 -23.56 17.76
N ALA A 46 6.81 -22.33 18.14
CA ALA A 46 7.55 -21.36 17.32
C ALA A 46 9.08 -21.57 17.39
N ASN A 47 9.58 -22.49 18.22
CA ASN A 47 11.00 -22.85 18.33
C ASN A 47 11.94 -21.65 18.49
N GLY A 48 11.54 -20.62 19.24
CA GLY A 48 12.33 -19.41 19.48
C GLY A 48 12.26 -18.38 18.35
N ALA A 49 11.42 -18.60 17.34
CA ALA A 49 11.25 -17.63 16.25
C ALA A 49 10.55 -16.35 16.73
N TYR A 50 10.76 -15.27 16.00
CA TYR A 50 10.00 -14.05 16.20
C TYR A 50 8.57 -14.22 15.66
N LEU A 51 7.60 -13.73 16.41
CA LEU A 51 6.19 -13.68 16.03
C LEU A 51 5.74 -12.22 16.06
N SER A 52 5.31 -11.71 14.93
CA SER A 52 4.81 -10.35 14.76
C SER A 52 3.42 -10.35 14.12
N PRO A 53 2.66 -9.24 14.22
CA PRO A 53 1.55 -9.01 13.30
C PRO A 53 2.03 -9.11 11.85
N GLY A 54 1.18 -9.63 10.96
CA GLY A 54 1.49 -9.64 9.54
C GLY A 54 1.49 -8.23 8.96
N PHE A 55 2.26 -8.02 7.89
CA PHE A 55 2.33 -6.72 7.23
C PHE A 55 1.03 -6.40 6.49
N ILE A 56 0.70 -5.10 6.46
CA ILE A 56 -0.38 -4.54 5.66
C ILE A 56 0.27 -3.70 4.56
N ASP A 57 0.15 -4.15 3.31
CA ASP A 57 0.73 -3.48 2.15
C ASP A 57 -0.35 -2.68 1.42
N ILE A 58 -0.29 -1.35 1.51
CA ILE A 58 -1.32 -0.48 0.92
C ILE A 58 -1.00 -0.04 -0.51
N HIS A 59 0.13 -0.52 -1.08
CA HIS A 59 0.55 -0.18 -2.43
C HIS A 59 1.19 -1.39 -3.11
N LYS A 60 0.40 -2.14 -3.87
CA LYS A 60 0.82 -3.36 -4.54
C LYS A 60 0.02 -3.59 -5.82
N HIS A 61 0.69 -3.60 -6.99
CA HIS A 61 0.07 -3.88 -8.28
C HIS A 61 -0.08 -5.37 -8.57
N GLY A 62 0.85 -6.18 -8.07
CA GLY A 62 0.82 -7.61 -8.32
C GLY A 62 1.97 -8.39 -7.72
N ALA A 63 2.01 -9.68 -7.99
CA ALA A 63 3.09 -10.61 -7.68
C ALA A 63 2.86 -11.95 -8.41
N PHE A 64 3.89 -12.81 -8.48
CA PHE A 64 3.79 -14.19 -8.95
C PHE A 64 3.13 -14.35 -10.31
N ASN A 65 3.42 -13.43 -11.24
CA ASN A 65 2.88 -13.33 -12.61
C ASN A 65 1.40 -12.89 -12.70
N TYR A 66 0.83 -12.36 -11.63
CA TYR A 66 -0.50 -11.75 -11.65
C TYR A 66 -0.41 -10.25 -11.39
N ASP A 67 -1.30 -9.49 -12.06
CA ASP A 67 -1.50 -8.06 -11.89
C ASP A 67 -2.99 -7.80 -11.61
N PHE A 68 -3.31 -6.91 -10.67
CA PHE A 68 -4.70 -6.63 -10.35
C PHE A 68 -5.47 -5.99 -11.52
N MET A 69 -4.75 -5.39 -12.48
CA MET A 69 -5.35 -4.90 -13.73
C MET A 69 -5.77 -6.03 -14.70
N ASP A 70 -5.32 -7.29 -14.48
CA ASP A 70 -5.81 -8.45 -15.26
C ASP A 70 -7.30 -8.73 -15.00
N ALA A 71 -7.81 -8.28 -13.85
CA ALA A 71 -9.20 -8.41 -13.41
C ALA A 71 -9.72 -9.86 -13.50
N ASP A 72 -8.92 -10.80 -12.95
CA ASP A 72 -9.20 -12.24 -12.86
C ASP A 72 -9.22 -12.69 -11.40
N ASN A 73 -10.41 -12.98 -10.88
CA ASN A 73 -10.58 -13.41 -9.48
C ASN A 73 -9.83 -14.71 -9.14
N GLN A 74 -9.77 -15.66 -10.06
CA GLN A 74 -9.12 -16.96 -9.76
C GLN A 74 -7.61 -16.81 -9.66
N ALA A 75 -7.00 -16.09 -10.60
CA ALA A 75 -5.57 -15.81 -10.57
C ALA A 75 -5.20 -14.92 -9.37
N ALA A 76 -6.04 -13.93 -9.03
CA ALA A 76 -5.87 -13.11 -7.83
C ALA A 76 -5.88 -13.96 -6.56
N ILE A 77 -6.84 -14.87 -6.38
CA ILE A 77 -6.93 -15.76 -5.21
C ILE A 77 -5.69 -16.67 -5.12
N ALA A 78 -5.21 -17.20 -6.25
CA ALA A 78 -3.99 -18.01 -6.27
C ALA A 78 -2.76 -17.21 -5.81
N MET A 79 -2.63 -15.95 -6.23
CA MET A 79 -1.58 -15.04 -5.74
C MET A 79 -1.76 -14.72 -4.26
N LEU A 80 -2.98 -14.36 -3.83
CA LEU A 80 -3.29 -14.00 -2.44
C LEU A 80 -3.00 -15.16 -1.47
N ALA A 81 -3.17 -16.41 -1.90
CA ALA A 81 -2.83 -17.60 -1.11
C ALA A 81 -1.32 -17.73 -0.85
N ARG A 82 -0.47 -17.19 -1.74
CA ARG A 82 1.00 -17.25 -1.63
C ARG A 82 1.60 -16.03 -0.92
N LEU A 83 0.96 -14.88 -0.94
CA LEU A 83 1.51 -13.64 -0.37
C LEU A 83 1.91 -13.75 1.13
N PRO A 84 1.26 -14.55 1.98
CA PRO A 84 1.73 -14.75 3.36
C PRO A 84 3.17 -15.28 3.46
N GLU A 85 3.70 -15.95 2.42
CA GLU A 85 5.12 -16.35 2.33
C GLU A 85 6.08 -15.15 2.39
N THR A 86 5.59 -13.95 2.02
CA THR A 86 6.33 -12.67 2.09
C THR A 86 6.08 -11.88 3.37
N GLY A 87 5.25 -12.41 4.28
CA GLY A 87 4.83 -11.73 5.50
C GLY A 87 3.63 -10.78 5.34
N VAL A 88 3.11 -10.58 4.13
CA VAL A 88 1.94 -9.72 3.87
C VAL A 88 0.66 -10.51 4.13
N THR A 89 -0.14 -10.07 5.10
CA THR A 89 -1.40 -10.72 5.50
C THR A 89 -2.64 -9.93 5.11
N SER A 90 -2.47 -8.66 4.77
CA SER A 90 -3.55 -7.80 4.25
C SER A 90 -2.98 -6.80 3.24
N LEU A 91 -3.79 -6.36 2.29
CA LEU A 91 -3.33 -5.39 1.30
C LEU A 91 -4.46 -4.54 0.71
N TYR A 92 -4.07 -3.44 0.06
CA TYR A 92 -4.84 -2.73 -0.95
C TYR A 92 -4.29 -3.09 -2.33
N PRO A 93 -4.99 -3.92 -3.13
CA PRO A 93 -4.72 -4.02 -4.55
C PRO A 93 -4.67 -2.64 -5.20
N THR A 94 -3.64 -2.40 -6.00
CA THR A 94 -3.40 -1.09 -6.60
C THR A 94 -3.62 -1.15 -8.10
N THR A 95 -4.44 -0.23 -8.62
CA THR A 95 -4.67 -0.09 -10.06
C THR A 95 -3.57 0.76 -10.72
N MET A 96 -3.53 0.76 -12.05
CA MET A 96 -2.66 1.63 -12.85
C MET A 96 -3.49 2.49 -13.81
N SER A 97 -2.86 3.53 -14.38
CA SER A 97 -3.46 4.31 -15.46
C SER A 97 -3.71 3.44 -16.68
N MET A 98 -4.98 3.22 -16.98
CA MET A 98 -5.49 2.50 -18.16
C MET A 98 -6.82 3.13 -18.59
N SER A 99 -7.54 2.51 -19.54
CA SER A 99 -8.88 2.98 -19.88
C SER A 99 -9.81 2.97 -18.66
N PHE A 100 -10.78 3.87 -18.59
CA PHE A 100 -11.77 3.91 -17.49
C PHE A 100 -12.51 2.57 -17.35
N ALA A 101 -12.78 1.90 -18.47
CA ALA A 101 -13.42 0.59 -18.47
C ALA A 101 -12.55 -0.47 -17.78
N ASP A 102 -11.25 -0.50 -18.07
CA ASP A 102 -10.32 -1.46 -17.46
C ASP A 102 -10.11 -1.18 -15.97
N ILE A 103 -9.92 0.10 -15.60
CA ILE A 103 -9.77 0.50 -14.19
C ILE A 103 -11.03 0.13 -13.40
N ARG A 104 -12.22 0.43 -13.91
CA ARG A 104 -13.49 0.07 -13.26
C ARG A 104 -13.64 -1.44 -13.12
N LYS A 105 -13.33 -2.20 -14.16
CA LYS A 105 -13.36 -3.67 -14.13
C LYS A 105 -12.43 -4.22 -13.06
N ALA A 106 -11.20 -3.69 -12.95
CA ALA A 106 -10.26 -4.07 -11.90
C ALA A 106 -10.80 -3.75 -10.50
N MET A 107 -11.35 -2.54 -10.29
CA MET A 107 -11.95 -2.14 -9.00
C MET A 107 -13.17 -2.98 -8.64
N GLU A 108 -14.02 -3.36 -9.59
CA GLU A 108 -15.15 -4.27 -9.38
C GLU A 108 -14.67 -5.67 -8.99
N THR A 109 -13.62 -6.18 -9.65
CA THR A 109 -12.96 -7.44 -9.28
C THR A 109 -12.41 -7.37 -7.84
N ILE A 110 -11.77 -6.26 -7.47
CA ILE A 110 -11.27 -6.05 -6.10
C ILE A 110 -12.43 -6.02 -5.09
N ARG A 111 -13.54 -5.37 -5.42
CA ARG A 111 -14.75 -5.37 -4.58
C ARG A 111 -15.29 -6.79 -4.34
N ASP A 112 -15.29 -7.64 -5.37
CA ASP A 112 -15.67 -9.04 -5.24
C ASP A 112 -14.70 -9.79 -4.31
N LEU A 113 -13.38 -9.58 -4.45
CA LEU A 113 -12.37 -10.19 -3.58
C LEU A 113 -12.52 -9.78 -2.10
N MET A 114 -12.99 -8.56 -1.80
CA MET A 114 -13.29 -8.14 -0.43
C MET A 114 -14.44 -8.93 0.21
N GLN A 115 -15.33 -9.50 -0.58
CA GLN A 115 -16.52 -10.23 -0.12
C GLN A 115 -16.34 -11.74 -0.17
N LEU A 116 -15.43 -12.24 -0.99
CA LEU A 116 -15.18 -13.67 -1.15
C LEU A 116 -14.49 -14.27 0.08
N LYS A 117 -14.81 -15.54 0.35
CA LYS A 117 -14.08 -16.35 1.34
C LYS A 117 -12.99 -17.14 0.65
N TYR A 118 -11.77 -16.86 1.00
CA TYR A 118 -10.58 -17.59 0.51
C TYR A 118 -9.53 -17.63 1.63
N THR A 119 -8.48 -18.43 1.43
CA THR A 119 -7.33 -18.53 2.34
C THR A 119 -6.19 -17.69 1.78
N GLY A 120 -5.49 -16.97 2.66
CA GLY A 120 -4.34 -16.14 2.29
C GLY A 120 -4.50 -14.69 2.71
N THR A 121 -3.80 -13.82 2.03
CA THR A 121 -3.78 -12.37 2.29
C THR A 121 -5.14 -11.74 2.03
N GLN A 122 -5.64 -10.97 2.98
CA GLN A 122 -6.97 -10.35 2.90
C GLN A 122 -6.93 -9.04 2.12
N VAL A 123 -7.90 -8.86 1.21
CA VAL A 123 -8.13 -7.60 0.49
C VAL A 123 -9.00 -6.70 1.36
N LEU A 124 -8.49 -5.53 1.76
CA LEU A 124 -9.16 -4.58 2.64
C LEU A 124 -9.80 -3.40 1.90
N GLY A 125 -9.49 -3.23 0.64
CA GLY A 125 -9.96 -2.15 -0.22
C GLY A 125 -9.09 -2.01 -1.45
N CYS A 126 -9.30 -0.97 -2.24
CA CYS A 126 -8.54 -0.64 -3.44
C CYS A 126 -7.71 0.62 -3.21
N HIS A 127 -6.48 0.63 -3.70
CA HIS A 127 -5.70 1.83 -3.95
C HIS A 127 -5.79 2.16 -5.44
N MET A 128 -6.37 3.31 -5.78
CA MET A 128 -6.42 3.80 -7.15
C MET A 128 -5.21 4.69 -7.40
N GLU A 129 -4.20 4.18 -8.10
CA GLU A 129 -3.03 4.95 -8.52
C GLU A 129 -3.18 5.38 -9.98
N GLY A 130 -3.34 6.68 -10.18
CA GLY A 130 -3.74 7.22 -11.49
C GLY A 130 -5.24 6.97 -11.79
N PRO A 131 -5.75 7.44 -12.92
CA PRO A 131 -5.07 8.13 -14.01
C PRO A 131 -4.92 9.66 -13.81
N PHE A 132 -5.26 10.22 -12.66
CA PHE A 132 -5.29 11.65 -12.36
C PHE A 132 -3.96 12.15 -11.78
N ILE A 133 -2.90 11.84 -12.48
CA ILE A 133 -1.50 12.11 -12.11
C ILE A 133 -0.84 13.01 -13.14
N SER A 134 0.39 13.47 -12.90
CA SER A 134 1.11 14.32 -13.85
C SER A 134 1.61 13.53 -15.06
N PRO A 135 1.28 13.95 -16.30
CA PRO A 135 1.77 13.29 -17.50
C PRO A 135 3.28 13.39 -17.67
N ASP A 136 3.93 14.35 -17.03
CA ASP A 136 5.39 14.52 -17.10
C ASP A 136 6.13 13.68 -16.04
N TRP A 137 5.42 13.21 -15.01
CA TRP A 137 5.96 12.34 -13.94
C TRP A 137 5.18 11.03 -13.79
N GLY A 138 4.60 10.54 -14.87
CA GLY A 138 3.87 9.27 -14.90
C GLY A 138 4.72 8.04 -14.57
N GLY A 139 6.06 8.12 -14.66
CA GLY A 139 6.93 6.97 -14.42
C GLY A 139 6.63 5.82 -15.37
N ALA A 140 6.28 4.66 -14.84
CA ALA A 140 5.86 3.48 -15.62
C ALA A 140 4.39 3.54 -16.08
N GLN A 141 3.62 4.56 -15.68
CA GLN A 141 2.22 4.72 -16.06
C GLN A 141 2.11 5.14 -17.54
N PRO A 142 1.31 4.46 -18.39
CA PRO A 142 1.18 4.81 -19.80
C PRO A 142 0.59 6.21 -19.99
N ARG A 143 1.33 7.12 -20.63
CA ARG A 143 0.98 8.53 -20.78
C ARG A 143 -0.37 8.76 -21.47
N GLU A 144 -0.73 7.91 -22.41
CA GLU A 144 -2.00 8.00 -23.14
C GLU A 144 -3.25 7.81 -22.28
N TYR A 145 -3.10 7.24 -21.11
CA TYR A 145 -4.20 7.04 -20.15
C TYR A 145 -4.21 8.06 -19.00
N ILE A 146 -3.20 8.92 -18.92
CA ILE A 146 -3.18 10.01 -17.94
C ILE A 146 -4.11 11.13 -18.43
N VAL A 147 -5.14 11.42 -17.64
CA VAL A 147 -6.22 12.32 -18.05
C VAL A 147 -6.62 13.24 -16.88
N PRO A 148 -7.28 14.38 -17.17
CA PRO A 148 -7.86 15.24 -16.12
C PRO A 148 -8.85 14.48 -15.24
N ALA A 149 -8.97 14.92 -13.98
CA ALA A 149 -9.83 14.26 -13.01
C ALA A 149 -11.32 14.27 -13.43
N ASP A 150 -11.90 13.08 -13.41
CA ASP A 150 -13.32 12.86 -13.61
C ASP A 150 -13.86 11.93 -12.50
N TYR A 151 -14.75 12.48 -11.66
CA TYR A 151 -15.32 11.72 -10.54
C TYR A 151 -16.19 10.54 -11.00
N SER A 152 -16.63 10.50 -12.25
CA SER A 152 -17.42 9.40 -12.81
C SER A 152 -16.66 8.06 -12.74
N LEU A 153 -15.31 8.09 -12.76
CA LEU A 153 -14.48 6.90 -12.64
C LEU A 153 -14.68 6.18 -11.30
N VAL A 154 -14.84 6.93 -10.21
CA VAL A 154 -14.94 6.40 -8.84
C VAL A 154 -16.39 6.29 -8.33
N ALA A 155 -17.33 6.95 -9.00
CA ALA A 155 -18.74 6.98 -8.60
C ALA A 155 -19.36 5.56 -8.49
N GLY A 156 -19.93 5.25 -7.33
CA GLY A 156 -20.49 3.94 -7.00
C GLY A 156 -19.48 2.89 -6.57
N LEU A 157 -18.20 3.28 -6.34
CA LEU A 157 -17.11 2.42 -5.85
C LEU A 157 -16.40 3.03 -4.61
N GLU A 158 -16.99 4.07 -4.02
CA GLU A 158 -16.40 4.82 -2.90
C GLU A 158 -16.17 3.93 -1.66
N ASP A 159 -16.99 2.91 -1.48
CA ASP A 159 -16.85 1.91 -0.42
C ASP A 159 -15.70 0.93 -0.66
N THR A 160 -15.32 0.74 -1.91
CA THR A 160 -14.22 -0.14 -2.35
C THR A 160 -12.89 0.59 -2.31
N ILE A 161 -12.86 1.84 -2.80
CA ILE A 161 -11.65 2.64 -2.90
C ILE A 161 -11.29 3.22 -1.52
N LYS A 162 -10.15 2.82 -0.97
CA LYS A 162 -9.67 3.30 0.34
C LYS A 162 -8.60 4.37 0.21
N LEU A 163 -7.85 4.34 -0.89
CA LEU A 163 -6.76 5.25 -1.17
C LEU A 163 -6.77 5.67 -2.63
N VAL A 164 -6.51 6.95 -2.90
CA VAL A 164 -6.37 7.49 -4.27
C VAL A 164 -5.08 8.28 -4.36
N THR A 165 -4.24 7.98 -5.34
CA THR A 165 -3.05 8.78 -5.67
C THR A 165 -3.39 9.81 -6.74
N VAL A 166 -3.07 11.10 -6.47
CA VAL A 166 -3.43 12.24 -7.31
C VAL A 166 -2.26 13.24 -7.37
N ALA A 167 -2.04 13.85 -8.53
CA ALA A 167 -1.17 15.01 -8.70
C ALA A 167 -1.99 16.30 -8.50
N PRO A 168 -1.82 17.05 -7.42
CA PRO A 168 -2.69 18.17 -7.08
C PRO A 168 -2.58 19.38 -8.03
N GLU A 169 -1.45 19.54 -8.72
CA GLU A 169 -1.21 20.62 -9.67
C GLU A 169 -1.98 20.48 -10.98
N GLU A 170 -2.44 19.27 -11.32
CA GLU A 170 -3.15 19.05 -12.57
C GLU A 170 -4.56 19.67 -12.54
N PRO A 171 -5.05 20.17 -13.69
CA PRO A 171 -6.33 20.87 -13.75
C PRO A 171 -7.51 20.02 -13.22
N GLY A 172 -8.27 20.55 -12.27
CA GLY A 172 -9.44 19.90 -11.69
C GLY A 172 -9.12 18.97 -10.50
N ASN A 173 -7.87 18.59 -10.30
CA ASN A 173 -7.49 17.58 -9.29
C ASN A 173 -7.72 18.08 -7.86
N MET A 174 -7.54 19.36 -7.54
CA MET A 174 -7.87 19.90 -6.21
C MET A 174 -9.36 19.72 -5.86
N ALA A 175 -10.25 19.95 -6.82
CA ALA A 175 -11.69 19.72 -6.61
C ALA A 175 -12.00 18.22 -6.48
N PHE A 176 -11.29 17.36 -7.21
CA PHE A 176 -11.41 15.91 -7.09
C PHE A 176 -10.93 15.42 -5.72
N ILE A 177 -9.79 15.91 -5.21
CA ILE A 177 -9.29 15.62 -3.86
C ILE A 177 -10.38 15.92 -2.82
N SER A 178 -10.96 17.12 -2.86
CA SER A 178 -12.03 17.50 -1.93
C SER A 178 -13.24 16.57 -2.00
N LYS A 179 -13.66 16.15 -3.19
CA LYS A 179 -14.77 15.20 -3.37
C LYS A 179 -14.44 13.81 -2.81
N CYS A 180 -13.24 13.29 -3.08
CA CYS A 180 -12.80 12.00 -2.55
C CYS A 180 -12.79 11.99 -1.02
N VAL A 181 -12.26 13.05 -0.40
CA VAL A 181 -12.23 13.20 1.06
C VAL A 181 -13.64 13.27 1.65
N GLN A 182 -14.56 14.03 1.03
CA GLN A 182 -15.97 14.10 1.44
C GLN A 182 -16.68 12.74 1.34
N ALA A 183 -16.31 11.93 0.36
CA ALA A 183 -16.84 10.57 0.18
C ALA A 183 -16.18 9.53 1.10
N GLY A 184 -15.23 9.94 1.97
CA GLY A 184 -14.56 9.07 2.94
C GLY A 184 -13.34 8.32 2.41
N MET A 185 -12.93 8.57 1.18
CA MET A 185 -11.69 8.04 0.62
C MET A 185 -10.47 8.80 1.16
N ARG A 186 -9.35 8.11 1.37
CA ARG A 186 -8.06 8.76 1.65
C ARG A 186 -7.42 9.21 0.35
N VAL A 187 -6.71 10.32 0.40
CA VAL A 187 -5.99 10.84 -0.76
C VAL A 187 -4.50 10.96 -0.43
N SER A 188 -3.68 10.46 -1.35
CA SER A 188 -2.23 10.53 -1.35
C SER A 188 -1.74 11.41 -2.51
N ILE A 189 -0.70 12.17 -2.31
CA ILE A 189 -0.06 12.95 -3.37
C ILE A 189 1.07 12.12 -3.96
N GLY A 190 1.06 11.91 -5.26
CA GLY A 190 2.09 11.15 -5.95
C GLY A 190 2.07 11.37 -7.45
N HIS A 191 3.11 10.94 -8.15
CA HIS A 191 3.31 11.19 -9.58
C HIS A 191 3.06 12.66 -9.93
N THR A 192 3.79 13.56 -9.29
CA THR A 192 3.43 14.98 -9.21
C THR A 192 4.63 15.89 -9.40
N LEU A 193 4.38 17.03 -10.04
CA LEU A 193 5.28 18.18 -10.11
C LEU A 193 4.92 19.27 -9.09
N ALA A 194 4.06 18.96 -8.13
CA ALA A 194 3.65 19.94 -7.13
C ALA A 194 4.85 20.55 -6.41
N HIS A 195 4.89 21.88 -6.37
CA HIS A 195 5.76 22.62 -5.49
C HIS A 195 5.27 22.53 -4.04
N TYR A 196 6.05 23.10 -3.12
CA TYR A 196 5.74 23.08 -1.69
C TYR A 196 4.33 23.64 -1.40
N GLU A 197 3.97 24.78 -1.97
CA GLU A 197 2.68 25.46 -1.75
C GLU A 197 1.50 24.63 -2.29
N GLY A 198 1.69 23.99 -3.45
CA GLY A 198 0.68 23.09 -4.04
C GLY A 198 0.43 21.86 -3.17
N ALA A 199 1.50 21.25 -2.63
CA ALA A 199 1.39 20.14 -1.71
C ALA A 199 0.70 20.55 -0.39
N MET A 200 1.08 21.69 0.21
CA MET A 200 0.44 22.23 1.40
C MET A 200 -1.05 22.52 1.19
N ALA A 201 -1.41 23.06 0.02
CA ALA A 201 -2.82 23.28 -0.35
C ALA A 201 -3.59 21.96 -0.45
N ALA A 202 -3.00 20.91 -1.03
CA ALA A 202 -3.62 19.60 -1.10
C ALA A 202 -3.79 18.95 0.29
N PHE A 203 -2.83 19.10 1.20
CA PHE A 203 -2.96 18.64 2.58
C PHE A 203 -4.06 19.43 3.32
N ALA A 204 -4.17 20.73 3.09
CA ALA A 204 -5.27 21.54 3.62
C ALA A 204 -6.64 21.13 3.06
N CYS A 205 -6.70 20.61 1.82
CA CYS A 205 -7.91 20.02 1.22
C CYS A 205 -8.22 18.62 1.73
N GLY A 206 -7.36 18.01 2.57
CA GLY A 206 -7.59 16.73 3.23
C GLY A 206 -6.80 15.54 2.66
N ALA A 207 -5.82 15.77 1.79
CA ALA A 207 -4.85 14.73 1.46
C ALA A 207 -4.02 14.37 2.70
N THR A 208 -3.80 13.07 2.95
CA THR A 208 -3.23 12.57 4.21
C THR A 208 -1.96 11.77 4.04
N SER A 209 -1.48 11.59 2.81
CA SER A 209 -0.24 10.84 2.55
C SER A 209 0.50 11.31 1.30
N VAL A 210 1.72 10.83 1.17
CA VAL A 210 2.56 10.96 -0.02
C VAL A 210 2.91 9.55 -0.50
N THR A 211 2.60 9.29 -1.77
CA THR A 211 2.81 7.99 -2.43
C THR A 211 4.29 7.82 -2.74
N HIS A 212 4.85 6.62 -2.46
CA HIS A 212 6.24 6.24 -2.71
C HIS A 212 7.23 7.44 -2.70
N THR A 213 7.30 8.08 -1.54
CA THR A 213 8.02 9.35 -1.32
C THR A 213 9.41 9.34 -1.94
N PHE A 214 9.77 10.39 -2.65
CA PHE A 214 10.90 10.62 -3.55
C PHE A 214 10.75 10.06 -4.97
N CYS A 215 9.93 9.02 -5.19
CA CYS A 215 9.72 8.48 -6.53
C CYS A 215 8.68 9.33 -7.29
N ALA A 216 8.92 9.55 -8.57
CA ALA A 216 8.03 10.30 -9.45
C ALA A 216 7.52 11.64 -8.85
N MET A 217 8.43 12.43 -8.27
CA MET A 217 8.16 13.78 -7.76
C MET A 217 9.43 14.66 -7.76
N HIS A 218 9.25 15.98 -7.60
CA HIS A 218 10.39 16.87 -7.47
C HIS A 218 11.32 16.45 -6.33
N GLN A 219 12.62 16.48 -6.63
CA GLN A 219 13.66 16.22 -5.64
C GLN A 219 13.68 17.35 -4.61
N LEU A 220 13.98 17.02 -3.35
CA LEU A 220 14.18 18.01 -2.29
C LEU A 220 15.40 18.89 -2.61
N GLN A 221 15.16 20.14 -2.89
CA GLN A 221 16.18 21.14 -3.19
C GLN A 221 16.07 22.34 -2.27
N HIS A 222 17.17 23.07 -2.06
CA HIS A 222 17.22 24.17 -1.11
C HIS A 222 16.35 25.39 -1.48
N ARG A 223 15.94 25.55 -2.74
CA ARG A 223 15.03 26.60 -3.22
C ARG A 223 13.70 26.09 -3.73
N GLU A 224 13.61 24.82 -4.01
CA GLU A 224 12.44 24.10 -4.47
C GLU A 224 12.24 22.88 -3.57
N PRO A 225 11.70 23.07 -2.36
CA PRO A 225 11.65 21.99 -1.35
C PRO A 225 10.65 20.89 -1.69
N GLY A 226 9.64 21.19 -2.51
CA GLY A 226 8.69 20.21 -3.05
C GLY A 226 7.83 19.51 -2.01
N VAL A 227 7.23 18.40 -2.44
CA VAL A 227 6.30 17.58 -1.64
C VAL A 227 6.95 17.01 -0.38
N VAL A 228 8.22 16.63 -0.44
CA VAL A 228 8.91 15.99 0.69
C VAL A 228 9.01 16.93 1.90
N CYS A 229 9.39 18.21 1.67
CA CYS A 229 9.42 19.19 2.76
C CYS A 229 8.02 19.50 3.26
N ALA A 230 7.05 19.72 2.36
CA ALA A 230 5.66 19.93 2.76
C ALA A 230 5.13 18.81 3.66
N ALA A 231 5.41 17.55 3.30
CA ALA A 231 5.04 16.40 4.12
C ALA A 231 5.78 16.38 5.47
N SER A 232 7.06 16.74 5.50
CA SER A 232 7.86 16.73 6.75
C SER A 232 7.32 17.73 7.79
N GLU A 233 6.79 18.87 7.34
CA GLU A 233 6.21 19.91 8.19
C GLU A 233 4.74 19.66 8.54
N SER A 234 4.08 18.72 7.88
CA SER A 234 2.67 18.39 8.07
C SER A 234 2.50 17.21 9.03
N PRO A 235 2.22 17.39 10.33
CA PRO A 235 2.31 16.33 11.34
C PRO A 235 1.33 15.18 11.12
N ASN A 236 0.22 15.41 10.41
CA ASN A 236 -0.81 14.42 10.14
C ASN A 236 -0.68 13.71 8.79
N VAL A 237 0.34 14.05 8.00
CA VAL A 237 0.59 13.44 6.70
C VAL A 237 1.53 12.24 6.86
N TYR A 238 1.22 11.13 6.22
CA TYR A 238 2.04 9.93 6.17
C TYR A 238 2.92 9.93 4.91
N CYS A 239 4.07 9.28 4.98
CA CYS A 239 4.97 9.08 3.84
C CYS A 239 5.09 7.59 3.54
N GLU A 240 4.64 7.16 2.37
CA GLU A 240 4.96 5.82 1.88
C GLU A 240 6.44 5.74 1.50
N LEU A 241 7.07 4.61 1.76
CA LEU A 241 8.48 4.39 1.46
C LEU A 241 8.74 2.97 0.96
N ILE A 242 9.35 2.86 -0.21
CA ILE A 242 9.88 1.61 -0.77
C ILE A 242 11.30 1.41 -0.20
N VAL A 243 11.52 0.34 0.55
CA VAL A 243 12.78 0.11 1.30
C VAL A 243 13.63 -1.02 0.72
N ASP A 244 13.53 -1.26 -0.58
CA ASP A 244 14.28 -2.30 -1.29
C ASP A 244 15.78 -1.97 -1.53
N ASN A 245 16.22 -0.78 -1.17
CA ASN A 245 17.57 -0.23 -1.39
C ASN A 245 17.94 0.01 -2.88
N LEU A 246 16.99 -0.18 -3.79
CA LEU A 246 17.13 0.09 -5.23
C LEU A 246 16.43 1.40 -5.63
N HIS A 247 15.14 1.54 -5.28
CA HIS A 247 14.38 2.76 -5.56
C HIS A 247 14.92 3.95 -4.77
N ILE A 248 15.27 3.74 -3.52
CA ILE A 248 15.75 4.81 -2.64
C ILE A 248 17.02 4.36 -1.90
N HIS A 249 18.07 5.14 -2.05
CA HIS A 249 19.34 4.86 -1.37
C HIS A 249 19.16 4.80 0.16
N PRO A 250 19.76 3.86 0.89
CA PRO A 250 19.56 3.71 2.34
C PRO A 250 19.83 4.96 3.17
N ALA A 251 20.76 5.83 2.74
CA ALA A 251 21.00 7.10 3.42
C ALA A 251 19.82 8.06 3.31
N THR A 252 19.13 8.09 2.16
CA THR A 252 17.94 8.90 1.92
C THR A 252 16.75 8.36 2.71
N GLN A 253 16.60 7.03 2.79
CA GLN A 253 15.60 6.40 3.67
C GLN A 253 15.79 6.86 5.13
N ARG A 254 17.03 6.76 5.66
CA ARG A 254 17.34 7.22 7.03
C ARG A 254 17.11 8.72 7.23
N ALA A 255 17.35 9.54 6.20
CA ALA A 255 17.07 10.97 6.26
C ALA A 255 15.56 11.23 6.38
N LEU A 256 14.72 10.54 5.60
CA LEU A 256 13.28 10.67 5.68
C LEU A 256 12.73 10.26 7.06
N PHE A 257 13.22 9.15 7.63
CA PHE A 257 12.86 8.75 8.99
C PHE A 257 13.20 9.81 10.04
N LYS A 258 14.31 10.53 9.87
CA LYS A 258 14.69 11.64 10.78
C LYS A 258 13.82 12.88 10.58
N LEU A 259 13.45 13.18 9.33
CA LEU A 259 12.62 14.34 9.01
C LEU A 259 11.17 14.13 9.46
N LYS A 260 10.62 12.93 9.22
CA LYS A 260 9.20 12.66 9.41
C LYS A 260 8.85 11.97 10.73
N GLY A 261 9.79 11.23 11.30
CA GLY A 261 9.53 10.35 12.45
C GLY A 261 8.88 9.02 12.04
N ILE A 262 9.08 8.00 12.87
CA ILE A 262 8.67 6.62 12.59
C ILE A 262 7.14 6.46 12.54
N ASP A 263 6.41 7.22 13.35
CA ASP A 263 4.95 7.10 13.51
C ASP A 263 4.15 7.57 12.28
N ARG A 264 4.81 8.16 11.31
CA ARG A 264 4.19 8.68 10.08
C ARG A 264 4.80 8.09 8.81
N MET A 265 5.52 6.97 8.96
CA MET A 265 6.07 6.21 7.84
C MET A 265 5.18 5.01 7.55
N ILE A 266 4.96 4.74 6.28
CA ILE A 266 4.27 3.55 5.78
C ILE A 266 5.23 2.82 4.86
N LEU A 267 5.59 1.58 5.20
CA LEU A 267 6.38 0.75 4.31
C LEU A 267 5.46 0.10 3.28
N VAL A 268 5.79 0.27 2.01
CA VAL A 268 5.06 -0.30 0.88
C VAL A 268 6.01 -1.08 -0.02
N THR A 269 5.47 -2.01 -0.81
CA THR A 269 6.29 -2.74 -1.77
C THR A 269 6.30 -2.10 -3.14
N ASP A 270 5.19 -1.51 -3.56
CA ASP A 270 4.96 -1.07 -4.94
C ASP A 270 5.30 -2.19 -5.94
N SER A 271 5.06 -3.43 -5.53
CA SER A 271 5.48 -4.59 -6.29
C SER A 271 4.54 -4.84 -7.46
N MET A 272 5.12 -5.27 -8.56
CA MET A 272 4.44 -5.58 -9.80
C MET A 272 4.36 -7.10 -10.00
N ARG A 273 3.69 -7.56 -11.06
CA ARG A 273 3.52 -9.00 -11.38
C ARG A 273 4.81 -9.83 -11.32
N PHE A 274 5.98 -9.21 -11.46
CA PHE A 274 7.27 -9.89 -11.44
C PHE A 274 7.77 -10.24 -10.05
N ALA A 275 7.24 -9.64 -9.01
CA ALA A 275 7.64 -9.93 -7.64
C ALA A 275 7.49 -11.43 -7.33
N GLY A 276 8.56 -12.04 -6.79
CA GLY A 276 8.60 -13.48 -6.53
C GLY A 276 8.84 -14.37 -7.76
N MET A 277 9.19 -13.76 -8.91
CA MET A 277 9.57 -14.47 -10.13
C MET A 277 11.09 -14.35 -10.38
N GLY A 278 11.64 -15.25 -11.19
CA GLY A 278 13.02 -15.13 -11.68
C GLY A 278 13.14 -14.15 -12.83
N TYR A 279 14.38 -13.97 -13.34
CA TYR A 279 14.66 -13.14 -14.51
C TYR A 279 13.84 -13.58 -15.72
N GLY A 280 13.34 -12.62 -16.50
CA GLY A 280 12.55 -12.92 -17.67
C GLY A 280 11.95 -11.69 -18.34
N VAL A 281 11.02 -11.96 -19.27
CA VAL A 281 10.26 -10.93 -20.00
C VAL A 281 8.80 -11.08 -19.63
N SER A 282 8.13 -9.98 -19.35
CA SER A 282 6.69 -9.95 -19.08
C SER A 282 6.10 -8.61 -19.52
N SER A 283 4.91 -8.25 -19.04
CA SER A 283 4.24 -7.00 -19.38
C SER A 283 3.76 -6.25 -18.15
N LEU A 284 3.77 -4.91 -18.21
CA LEU A 284 3.17 -4.02 -17.24
C LEU A 284 2.28 -3.04 -18.00
N ALA A 285 0.98 -3.01 -17.70
CA ALA A 285 -0.01 -2.21 -18.42
C ALA A 285 0.11 -2.34 -19.97
N GLY A 286 0.36 -3.56 -20.48
CA GLY A 286 0.58 -3.84 -21.90
C GLY A 286 1.98 -3.53 -22.44
N GLN A 287 2.85 -2.87 -21.68
CA GLN A 287 4.23 -2.57 -22.08
C GLN A 287 5.16 -3.75 -21.73
N ARG A 288 6.06 -4.09 -22.67
CA ARG A 288 7.04 -5.15 -22.45
C ARG A 288 8.10 -4.68 -21.44
N VAL A 289 8.29 -5.47 -20.39
CA VAL A 289 9.30 -5.24 -19.36
C VAL A 289 10.25 -6.44 -19.27
N THR A 290 11.53 -6.20 -19.07
CA THR A 290 12.57 -7.22 -18.82
C THR A 290 13.08 -7.07 -17.39
N ILE A 291 13.17 -8.19 -16.68
CA ILE A 291 13.68 -8.28 -15.32
C ILE A 291 15.12 -8.77 -15.37
#